data_d8a02127c61014bbc7a59391ab74ce6a
#
_entry.id   d8a02127c61014bbc7a59391ab74ce6a
#
_cell.length_a   1.000
_cell.length_b   1.000
_cell.length_c   1.000
_cell.angle_alpha   90.00
_cell.angle_beta   90.00
_cell.angle_gamma   90.00
#
_symmetry.space_group_name_H-M   'P 1'
#
loop_
_entity.id
_entity.type
_entity.pdbx_description
1 polymer ?
#
loop_
_entity_poly.entity_id
_entity_poly.type
_entity_poly.pdbx_seq_one_letter_code
_entity_poly.pdbx_strand_id
1 'polypeptide(L)'
;MQRYTAQQITSGEQTEFIATLLRVFEEKLFDSREFDCFPLGMIVDYIQRTHVYYLQKKLPEIEQNIILLSGHYESQHPILIALQNFFHRYVVDLSEHIEAEEALLLPYVQRLRDASHSPADFSRFLVARRDYSIDRFLGDHHDTEDELKDIRQTIRLYEPPKDNESLYRILLLQLQVFEQDLCVHAHIEEEVLIPKARQLEKELNSQLLYLAPFN
;
A
#
# COMPACT_ATOMS: atom_id res chain seq x y z
N MET A 1 22.01 7.69 -27.47
CA MET A 1 20.63 7.23 -27.59
C MET A 1 20.59 5.78 -27.09
N GLN A 2 20.53 5.57 -25.76
CA GLN A 2 20.36 4.22 -25.17
C GLN A 2 18.90 3.82 -25.33
N ARG A 3 18.66 2.73 -26.03
CA ARG A 3 17.35 2.10 -26.15
C ARG A 3 17.05 1.42 -24.81
N TYR A 4 16.15 1.99 -24.05
CA TYR A 4 15.52 1.29 -22.93
C TYR A 4 14.61 0.20 -23.51
N THR A 5 15.12 -1.02 -23.56
CA THR A 5 14.29 -2.22 -23.78
C THR A 5 13.43 -2.41 -22.54
N ALA A 6 12.14 -2.72 -22.73
CA ALA A 6 11.27 -3.12 -21.65
C ALA A 6 11.97 -4.22 -20.83
N GLN A 7 12.39 -3.90 -19.60
CA GLN A 7 13.06 -4.85 -18.73
C GLN A 7 12.04 -5.94 -18.36
N GLN A 8 12.23 -7.13 -18.89
CA GLN A 8 11.54 -8.31 -18.38
C GLN A 8 12.10 -8.60 -16.99
N ILE A 9 11.22 -8.52 -15.98
CA ILE A 9 11.55 -8.85 -14.59
C ILE A 9 12.02 -10.31 -14.58
N THR A 10 13.24 -10.55 -14.11
CA THR A 10 13.80 -11.90 -14.01
C THR A 10 13.32 -12.61 -12.75
N SER A 11 13.33 -13.94 -12.75
CA SER A 11 13.02 -14.73 -11.54
C SER A 11 13.98 -14.43 -10.38
N GLY A 12 15.22 -14.06 -10.68
CA GLY A 12 16.23 -13.65 -9.69
C GLY A 12 15.87 -12.33 -9.00
N GLU A 13 15.47 -11.33 -9.75
CA GLU A 13 15.04 -10.02 -9.21
C GLU A 13 13.80 -10.14 -8.33
N GLN A 14 12.84 -10.99 -8.72
CA GLN A 14 11.66 -11.26 -7.90
C GLN A 14 12.04 -11.91 -6.56
N THR A 15 12.97 -12.86 -6.58
CA THR A 15 13.45 -13.53 -5.35
C THR A 15 14.17 -12.54 -4.44
N GLU A 16 15.00 -11.68 -4.98
CA GLU A 16 15.71 -10.65 -4.22
C GLU A 16 14.75 -9.63 -3.62
N PHE A 17 13.75 -9.17 -4.39
CA PHE A 17 12.72 -8.26 -3.89
C PHE A 17 11.95 -8.86 -2.71
N ILE A 18 11.50 -10.13 -2.83
CA ILE A 18 10.81 -10.83 -1.75
C ILE A 18 11.72 -11.00 -0.53
N ALA A 19 13.00 -11.33 -0.72
CA ALA A 19 13.95 -11.46 0.38
C ALA A 19 14.16 -10.12 1.11
N THR A 20 14.23 -9.01 0.38
CA THR A 20 14.32 -7.66 0.96
C THR A 20 13.06 -7.32 1.77
N LEU A 21 11.86 -7.60 1.22
CA LEU A 21 10.60 -7.40 1.93
C LEU A 21 10.53 -8.20 3.24
N LEU A 22 10.90 -9.49 3.20
CA LEU A 22 10.89 -10.35 4.38
C LEU A 22 11.85 -9.83 5.45
N ARG A 23 13.04 -9.39 5.05
CA ARG A 23 14.02 -8.83 5.98
C ARG A 23 13.49 -7.55 6.63
N VAL A 24 12.95 -6.62 5.86
CA VAL A 24 12.33 -5.38 6.38
C VAL A 24 11.21 -5.71 7.37
N PHE A 25 10.37 -6.69 7.03
CA PHE A 25 9.29 -7.13 7.90
C PHE A 25 9.80 -7.74 9.22
N GLU A 26 10.83 -8.60 9.16
CA GLU A 26 11.40 -9.28 10.34
C GLU A 26 12.19 -8.32 11.24
N GLU A 27 13.05 -7.49 10.64
CA GLU A 27 13.92 -6.58 11.38
C GLU A 27 13.21 -5.30 11.83
N LYS A 28 12.08 -4.96 11.22
CA LYS A 28 11.33 -3.70 11.44
C LYS A 28 12.18 -2.45 11.17
N LEU A 29 13.11 -2.58 10.25
CA LEU A 29 13.98 -1.51 9.79
C LEU A 29 13.73 -1.32 8.30
N PHE A 30 13.33 -0.12 7.90
CA PHE A 30 13.11 0.25 6.51
C PHE A 30 14.21 1.21 6.05
N ASP A 31 14.80 0.91 4.91
CA ASP A 31 15.69 1.80 4.18
C ASP A 31 15.29 1.80 2.71
N SER A 32 14.70 2.90 2.24
CA SER A 32 14.20 3.03 0.87
C SER A 32 15.29 2.77 -0.18
N ARG A 33 16.58 3.02 0.13
CA ARG A 33 17.72 2.81 -0.78
C ARG A 33 17.89 1.34 -1.18
N GLU A 34 17.45 0.41 -0.36
CA GLU A 34 17.51 -1.02 -0.69
C GLU A 34 16.55 -1.39 -1.82
N PHE A 35 15.57 -0.52 -2.09
CA PHE A 35 14.59 -0.68 -3.17
C PHE A 35 14.97 0.07 -4.44
N ASP A 36 16.08 0.80 -4.47
CA ASP A 36 16.51 1.59 -5.63
C ASP A 36 16.79 0.75 -6.87
N CYS A 37 17.31 -0.47 -6.69
CA CYS A 37 17.63 -1.37 -7.79
C CYS A 37 16.40 -2.01 -8.45
N PHE A 38 15.23 -2.03 -7.77
CA PHE A 38 14.05 -2.71 -8.29
C PHE A 38 13.27 -1.84 -9.27
N PRO A 39 12.80 -2.42 -10.39
CA PRO A 39 12.02 -1.71 -11.39
C PRO A 39 10.68 -1.20 -10.83
N LEU A 40 10.25 -0.01 -11.26
CA LEU A 40 8.98 0.60 -10.86
C LEU A 40 7.78 -0.35 -11.08
N GLY A 41 7.79 -1.14 -12.16
CA GLY A 41 6.74 -2.11 -12.44
C GLY A 41 6.64 -3.24 -11.42
N MET A 42 7.75 -3.62 -10.77
CA MET A 42 7.75 -4.63 -9.70
C MET A 42 7.13 -4.07 -8.42
N ILE A 43 7.43 -2.82 -8.11
CA ILE A 43 6.86 -2.12 -6.95
C ILE A 43 5.35 -1.94 -7.12
N VAL A 44 4.89 -1.53 -8.31
CA VAL A 44 3.46 -1.45 -8.63
C VAL A 44 2.77 -2.81 -8.49
N ASP A 45 3.36 -3.90 -9.01
CA ASP A 45 2.80 -5.26 -8.88
C ASP A 45 2.69 -5.69 -7.41
N TYR A 46 3.67 -5.35 -6.59
CA TYR A 46 3.64 -5.60 -5.14
C TYR A 46 2.47 -4.85 -4.48
N ILE A 47 2.36 -3.54 -4.68
CA ILE A 47 1.28 -2.71 -4.12
C ILE A 47 -0.09 -3.27 -4.52
N GLN A 48 -0.33 -3.56 -5.79
CA GLN A 48 -1.61 -4.12 -6.27
C GLN A 48 -1.93 -5.48 -5.65
N ARG A 49 -0.94 -6.36 -5.49
CA ARG A 49 -1.15 -7.68 -4.86
C ARG A 49 -1.46 -7.58 -3.37
N THR A 50 -0.83 -6.66 -2.67
CA THR A 50 -1.12 -6.41 -1.25
C THR A 50 -2.51 -5.82 -1.07
N HIS A 51 -2.97 -4.91 -1.93
CA HIS A 51 -4.36 -4.41 -1.95
C HIS A 51 -5.38 -5.53 -2.07
N VAL A 52 -5.20 -6.41 -3.06
CA VAL A 52 -6.08 -7.59 -3.23
C VAL A 52 -6.06 -8.49 -1.99
N TYR A 53 -4.87 -8.72 -1.43
CA TYR A 53 -4.71 -9.54 -0.24
C TYR A 53 -5.39 -8.94 0.99
N TYR A 54 -5.29 -7.62 1.19
CA TYR A 54 -5.94 -6.92 2.29
C TYR A 54 -7.46 -7.00 2.18
N LEU A 55 -8.00 -6.58 1.04
CA LEU A 55 -9.45 -6.52 0.85
C LEU A 55 -10.12 -7.90 0.81
N GLN A 56 -9.49 -8.88 0.17
CA GLN A 56 -10.14 -10.18 -0.06
C GLN A 56 -9.84 -11.22 1.02
N LYS A 57 -8.80 -11.01 1.83
CA LYS A 57 -8.39 -12.00 2.80
C LYS A 57 -8.21 -11.43 4.21
N LYS A 58 -7.32 -10.47 4.40
CA LYS A 58 -6.93 -10.02 5.74
C LYS A 58 -8.05 -9.35 6.51
N LEU A 59 -8.70 -8.36 5.90
CA LEU A 59 -9.81 -7.65 6.54
C LEU A 59 -10.97 -8.59 6.86
N PRO A 60 -11.46 -9.45 5.94
CA PRO A 60 -12.50 -10.43 6.26
C PRO A 60 -12.10 -11.42 7.35
N GLU A 61 -10.85 -11.90 7.39
CA GLU A 61 -10.37 -12.82 8.43
C GLU A 61 -10.38 -12.17 9.82
N ILE A 62 -9.94 -10.91 9.93
CA ILE A 62 -9.92 -10.17 11.19
C ILE A 62 -11.36 -9.88 11.65
N GLU A 63 -12.22 -9.41 10.76
CA GLU A 63 -13.63 -9.14 11.05
C GLU A 63 -14.34 -10.40 11.56
N GLN A 64 -14.14 -11.54 10.90
CA GLN A 64 -14.70 -12.81 11.33
C GLN A 64 -14.24 -13.20 12.74
N ASN A 65 -12.97 -13.00 13.09
CA ASN A 65 -12.45 -13.30 14.42
C ASN A 65 -12.99 -12.35 15.50
N ILE A 66 -13.23 -11.09 15.17
CA ILE A 66 -13.91 -10.14 16.04
C ILE A 66 -15.35 -10.61 16.32
N ILE A 67 -16.08 -11.03 15.28
CA ILE A 67 -17.45 -11.56 15.41
C ILE A 67 -17.46 -12.83 16.27
N LEU A 68 -16.55 -13.78 16.00
CA LEU A 68 -16.43 -15.02 16.78
C LEU A 68 -16.13 -14.73 18.26
N LEU A 69 -15.20 -13.83 18.52
CA LEU A 69 -14.87 -13.42 19.89
C LEU A 69 -16.09 -12.82 20.60
N SER A 70 -16.79 -11.91 19.91
CA SER A 70 -18.00 -11.26 20.44
C SER A 70 -19.15 -12.25 20.74
N GLY A 71 -19.30 -13.28 19.90
CA GLY A 71 -20.33 -14.31 20.07
C GLY A 71 -20.12 -15.25 21.27
N HIS A 72 -18.92 -15.32 21.85
CA HIS A 72 -18.60 -16.13 23.02
C HIS A 72 -18.92 -15.43 24.35
N TYR A 73 -19.35 -14.18 24.32
CA TYR A 73 -19.72 -13.43 25.52
C TYR A 73 -21.25 -13.37 25.67
N GLU A 74 -21.78 -13.87 26.78
CA GLU A 74 -23.23 -13.88 27.09
C GLU A 74 -23.84 -12.47 27.24
N SER A 75 -23.03 -11.46 27.46
CA SER A 75 -23.43 -10.06 27.52
C SER A 75 -22.61 -9.24 26.51
N GLN A 76 -23.26 -8.27 25.84
CA GLN A 76 -22.63 -7.32 24.97
C GLN A 76 -21.50 -6.57 25.72
N HIS A 77 -20.29 -7.05 25.59
CA HIS A 77 -19.17 -6.42 26.26
C HIS A 77 -18.84 -5.10 25.56
N PRO A 78 -18.85 -3.93 26.25
CA PRO A 78 -18.72 -2.62 25.61
C PRO A 78 -17.47 -2.47 24.73
N ILE A 79 -16.34 -3.06 25.14
CA ILE A 79 -15.09 -3.01 24.37
C ILE A 79 -15.19 -3.78 23.05
N LEU A 80 -15.88 -4.94 23.05
CA LEU A 80 -16.04 -5.73 21.82
C LEU A 80 -16.99 -5.06 20.84
N ILE A 81 -18.02 -4.38 21.32
CA ILE A 81 -18.91 -3.56 20.50
C ILE A 81 -18.13 -2.38 19.91
N ALA A 82 -17.34 -1.70 20.73
CA ALA A 82 -16.49 -0.60 20.27
C ALA A 82 -15.49 -1.07 19.21
N LEU A 83 -14.88 -2.25 19.41
CA LEU A 83 -13.96 -2.87 18.45
C LEU A 83 -14.64 -3.21 17.12
N GLN A 84 -15.83 -3.82 17.16
CA GLN A 84 -16.59 -4.11 15.93
C GLN A 84 -16.91 -2.84 15.14
N ASN A 85 -17.44 -1.82 15.84
CA ASN A 85 -17.82 -0.56 15.20
C ASN A 85 -16.61 0.19 14.62
N PHE A 86 -15.49 0.12 15.32
CA PHE A 86 -14.26 0.72 14.82
C PHE A 86 -13.74 -0.06 13.62
N PHE A 87 -13.56 -1.37 13.75
CA PHE A 87 -12.99 -2.18 12.68
C PHE A 87 -13.85 -2.09 11.40
N HIS A 88 -15.16 -2.03 11.55
CA HIS A 88 -16.06 -1.81 10.42
C HIS A 88 -15.78 -0.47 9.70
N ARG A 89 -15.61 0.63 10.45
CA ARG A 89 -15.25 1.92 9.86
C ARG A 89 -13.89 1.87 9.21
N TYR A 90 -12.92 1.30 9.91
CA TYR A 90 -11.56 1.12 9.39
C TYR A 90 -11.54 0.36 8.05
N VAL A 91 -12.35 -0.70 7.92
CA VAL A 91 -12.49 -1.45 6.65
C VAL A 91 -13.01 -0.55 5.54
N VAL A 92 -13.98 0.31 5.82
CA VAL A 92 -14.51 1.26 4.83
C VAL A 92 -13.43 2.26 4.42
N ASP A 93 -12.79 2.92 5.38
CA ASP A 93 -11.80 3.96 5.14
C ASP A 93 -10.59 3.42 4.37
N LEU A 94 -10.07 2.25 4.76
CA LEU A 94 -8.97 1.59 4.03
C LEU A 94 -9.40 1.12 2.63
N SER A 95 -10.65 0.68 2.45
CA SER A 95 -11.15 0.30 1.13
C SER A 95 -11.26 1.50 0.19
N GLU A 96 -11.77 2.64 0.66
CA GLU A 96 -11.86 3.88 -0.10
C GLU A 96 -10.47 4.40 -0.47
N HIS A 97 -9.51 4.31 0.45
CA HIS A 97 -8.11 4.67 0.22
C HIS A 97 -7.49 3.81 -0.90
N ILE A 98 -7.58 2.49 -0.80
CA ILE A 98 -7.09 1.55 -1.82
C ILE A 98 -7.79 1.78 -3.17
N GLU A 99 -9.11 2.02 -3.18
CA GLU A 99 -9.84 2.31 -4.41
C GLU A 99 -9.35 3.59 -5.09
N ALA A 100 -9.00 4.63 -4.33
CA ALA A 100 -8.44 5.87 -4.87
C ALA A 100 -7.06 5.62 -5.52
N GLU A 101 -6.20 4.85 -4.89
CA GLU A 101 -4.88 4.48 -5.44
C GLU A 101 -5.00 3.63 -6.70
N GLU A 102 -5.83 2.61 -6.68
CA GLU A 102 -6.07 1.74 -7.84
C GLU A 102 -6.73 2.49 -9.03
N ALA A 103 -7.57 3.49 -8.75
CA ALA A 103 -8.23 4.26 -9.79
C ALA A 103 -7.37 5.41 -10.35
N LEU A 104 -6.51 6.01 -9.53
CA LEU A 104 -5.80 7.25 -9.86
C LEU A 104 -4.28 7.09 -9.89
N LEU A 105 -3.66 6.72 -8.76
CA LEU A 105 -2.20 6.68 -8.61
C LEU A 105 -1.55 5.62 -9.50
N LEU A 106 -1.94 4.36 -9.33
CA LEU A 106 -1.28 3.25 -10.01
C LEU A 106 -1.44 3.29 -11.53
N PRO A 107 -2.63 3.63 -12.10
CA PRO A 107 -2.76 3.83 -13.53
C PRO A 107 -1.94 5.02 -14.06
N TYR A 108 -1.74 6.06 -13.24
CA TYR A 108 -0.89 7.19 -13.63
C TYR A 108 0.58 6.80 -13.66
N VAL A 109 1.07 6.12 -12.61
CA VAL A 109 2.45 5.58 -12.55
C VAL A 109 2.72 4.64 -13.73
N GLN A 110 1.75 3.81 -14.10
CA GLN A 110 1.86 2.93 -15.26
C GLN A 110 1.99 3.70 -16.57
N ARG A 111 1.21 4.78 -16.74
CA ARG A 111 1.32 5.67 -17.91
C ARG A 111 2.67 6.39 -17.99
N LEU A 112 3.22 6.83 -16.85
CA LEU A 112 4.57 7.40 -16.78
C LEU A 112 5.61 6.41 -17.27
N ARG A 113 5.55 5.17 -16.79
CA ARG A 113 6.43 4.08 -17.19
C ARG A 113 6.34 3.81 -18.70
N ASP A 114 5.14 3.66 -19.24
CA ASP A 114 4.92 3.36 -20.65
C ASP A 114 5.41 4.52 -21.53
N ALA A 115 5.16 5.77 -21.11
CA ALA A 115 5.65 6.98 -21.79
C ALA A 115 7.19 7.05 -21.84
N SER A 116 7.88 6.51 -20.85
CA SER A 116 9.36 6.48 -20.86
C SER A 116 9.94 5.47 -21.85
N HIS A 117 9.14 4.49 -22.32
CA HIS A 117 9.57 3.42 -23.21
C HIS A 117 9.16 3.64 -24.67
N SER A 118 8.12 4.45 -24.93
CA SER A 118 7.52 4.58 -26.25
C SER A 118 7.16 6.03 -26.60
N PRO A 119 7.60 6.57 -27.76
CA PRO A 119 7.21 7.90 -28.21
C PRO A 119 5.69 8.06 -28.43
N ALA A 120 5.00 6.98 -28.80
CA ALA A 120 3.54 6.99 -28.97
C ALA A 120 2.83 7.14 -27.61
N ASP A 121 3.31 6.44 -26.58
CA ASP A 121 2.76 6.51 -25.23
C ASP A 121 3.13 7.83 -24.56
N PHE A 122 4.31 8.38 -24.85
CA PHE A 122 4.68 9.72 -24.44
C PHE A 122 3.67 10.78 -24.96
N SER A 123 3.24 10.70 -26.22
CA SER A 123 2.23 11.60 -26.77
C SER A 123 0.88 11.48 -26.04
N ARG A 124 0.48 10.27 -25.64
CA ARG A 124 -0.73 10.03 -24.84
C ARG A 124 -0.61 10.57 -23.43
N PHE A 125 0.55 10.38 -22.79
CA PHE A 125 0.86 10.94 -21.48
C PHE A 125 0.71 12.46 -21.46
N LEU A 126 1.13 13.17 -22.51
CA LEU A 126 1.03 14.62 -22.61
C LEU A 126 -0.39 15.15 -22.51
N VAL A 127 -1.36 14.39 -22.98
CA VAL A 127 -2.78 14.73 -22.85
C VAL A 127 -3.27 14.47 -21.44
N ALA A 128 -2.93 13.30 -20.88
CA ALA A 128 -3.40 12.86 -19.57
C ALA A 128 -2.84 13.68 -18.38
N ARG A 129 -1.62 14.21 -18.49
CA ARG A 129 -0.97 14.98 -17.42
C ARG A 129 -1.64 16.32 -17.08
N ARG A 130 -2.54 16.81 -17.93
CA ARG A 130 -3.25 18.09 -17.69
C ARG A 130 -4.18 18.02 -16.49
N ASP A 131 -4.68 16.84 -16.22
CA ASP A 131 -5.73 16.63 -15.23
C ASP A 131 -5.20 15.99 -13.92
N TYR A 132 -3.96 15.45 -13.93
CA TYR A 132 -3.42 14.70 -12.81
C TYR A 132 -1.88 14.84 -12.71
N SER A 133 -1.36 14.82 -11.48
CA SER A 133 0.07 14.74 -11.15
C SER A 133 0.26 14.02 -9.81
N ILE A 134 1.48 13.53 -9.56
CA ILE A 134 1.83 12.92 -8.26
C ILE A 134 1.64 13.91 -7.12
N ASP A 135 2.04 15.17 -7.28
CA ASP A 135 1.89 16.19 -6.23
C ASP A 135 0.42 16.51 -5.91
N ARG A 136 -0.48 16.40 -6.89
CA ARG A 136 -1.91 16.57 -6.66
C ARG A 136 -2.48 15.40 -5.87
N PHE A 137 -2.11 14.17 -6.20
CA PHE A 137 -2.52 12.98 -5.44
C PHE A 137 -2.14 13.11 -3.97
N LEU A 138 -0.89 13.48 -3.68
CA LEU A 138 -0.40 13.63 -2.31
C LEU A 138 -1.12 14.73 -1.52
N GLY A 139 -1.64 15.76 -2.18
CA GLY A 139 -2.40 16.82 -1.51
C GLY A 139 -3.78 16.36 -1.02
N ASP A 140 -4.32 15.32 -1.63
CA ASP A 140 -5.64 14.76 -1.34
C ASP A 140 -5.56 13.45 -0.51
N HIS A 141 -4.34 12.95 -0.23
CA HIS A 141 -4.10 11.66 0.42
C HIS A 141 -4.15 11.77 1.95
N HIS A 142 -4.88 10.87 2.60
CA HIS A 142 -4.95 10.75 4.06
C HIS A 142 -4.31 9.44 4.53
N ASP A 143 -3.53 9.54 5.60
CA ASP A 143 -2.88 8.42 6.25
C ASP A 143 -3.88 7.64 7.13
N THR A 144 -4.05 6.34 6.88
CA THR A 144 -4.98 5.45 7.60
C THR A 144 -4.28 4.51 8.58
N GLU A 145 -2.93 4.58 8.69
CA GLU A 145 -2.15 3.56 9.41
C GLU A 145 -2.15 3.70 10.93
N ASP A 146 -2.14 4.93 11.45
CA ASP A 146 -2.05 5.17 12.89
C ASP A 146 -3.31 4.70 13.66
N GLU A 147 -4.44 4.58 12.99
CA GLU A 147 -5.71 4.18 13.63
C GLU A 147 -5.68 2.73 14.15
N LEU A 148 -5.07 1.80 13.43
CA LEU A 148 -4.94 0.40 13.89
C LEU A 148 -4.06 0.24 15.12
N LYS A 149 -3.04 1.08 15.25
CA LYS A 149 -2.14 1.08 16.40
C LYS A 149 -2.87 1.46 17.69
N ASP A 150 -3.71 2.48 17.63
CA ASP A 150 -4.49 2.95 18.79
C ASP A 150 -5.50 1.90 19.27
N ILE A 151 -6.13 1.23 18.34
CA ILE A 151 -7.05 0.12 18.66
C ILE A 151 -6.36 -1.06 19.29
N ARG A 152 -5.24 -1.48 18.74
CA ARG A 152 -4.48 -2.58 19.34
C ARG A 152 -4.04 -2.25 20.75
N GLN A 153 -3.66 -1.01 21.04
CA GLN A 153 -3.34 -0.58 22.39
C GLN A 153 -4.56 -0.65 23.31
N THR A 154 -5.72 -0.20 22.84
CA THR A 154 -6.98 -0.24 23.60
C THR A 154 -7.39 -1.67 23.91
N ILE A 155 -7.28 -2.59 22.94
CA ILE A 155 -7.62 -4.01 23.14
C ILE A 155 -6.67 -4.68 24.14
N ARG A 156 -5.38 -4.32 24.16
CA ARG A 156 -4.41 -4.88 25.13
C ARG A 156 -4.73 -4.56 26.59
N LEU A 157 -5.49 -3.50 26.85
CA LEU A 157 -5.95 -3.15 28.19
C LEU A 157 -7.15 -4.00 28.65
N TYR A 158 -7.71 -4.78 27.75
CA TYR A 158 -8.83 -5.65 28.04
C TYR A 158 -8.35 -7.01 28.54
N GLU A 159 -8.84 -7.45 29.70
CA GLU A 159 -8.60 -8.80 30.24
C GLU A 159 -9.72 -9.75 29.77
N PRO A 160 -9.44 -10.71 28.87
CA PRO A 160 -10.44 -11.65 28.40
C PRO A 160 -10.78 -12.67 29.50
N PRO A 161 -11.99 -13.24 29.51
CA PRO A 161 -12.30 -14.41 30.31
C PRO A 161 -11.36 -15.58 29.97
N LYS A 162 -11.01 -16.38 30.98
CA LYS A 162 -10.05 -17.50 30.83
C LYS A 162 -10.45 -18.49 29.74
N ASP A 163 -11.71 -18.70 29.51
CA ASP A 163 -12.24 -19.67 28.54
C ASP A 163 -12.03 -19.24 27.08
N ASN A 164 -11.77 -17.97 26.82
CA ASN A 164 -11.60 -17.40 25.45
C ASN A 164 -10.25 -16.74 25.22
N GLU A 165 -9.29 -17.00 26.10
CA GLU A 165 -7.94 -16.41 26.01
C GLU A 165 -7.23 -16.71 24.66
N SER A 166 -7.46 -17.90 24.11
CA SER A 166 -6.84 -18.31 22.85
C SER A 166 -7.35 -17.49 21.65
N LEU A 167 -8.67 -17.28 21.53
CA LEU A 167 -9.26 -16.46 20.45
C LEU A 167 -8.82 -15.02 20.56
N TYR A 168 -8.78 -14.49 21.77
CA TYR A 168 -8.29 -13.14 22.03
C TYR A 168 -6.82 -12.96 21.60
N ARG A 169 -5.95 -13.90 21.96
CA ARG A 169 -4.53 -13.87 21.58
C ARG A 169 -4.34 -13.97 20.07
N ILE A 170 -5.14 -14.80 19.39
CA ILE A 170 -5.12 -14.91 17.92
C ILE A 170 -5.50 -13.58 17.30
N LEU A 171 -6.57 -12.93 17.75
CA LEU A 171 -6.99 -11.63 17.24
C LEU A 171 -5.92 -10.55 17.45
N LEU A 172 -5.32 -10.48 18.65
CA LEU A 172 -4.21 -9.53 18.90
C LEU A 172 -3.03 -9.75 17.99
N LEU A 173 -2.65 -11.01 17.75
CA LEU A 173 -1.55 -11.36 16.87
C LEU A 173 -1.89 -10.98 15.41
N GLN A 174 -3.10 -11.24 14.95
CA GLN A 174 -3.54 -10.86 13.61
C GLN A 174 -3.51 -9.36 13.38
N LEU A 175 -4.01 -8.57 14.34
CA LEU A 175 -3.95 -7.10 14.28
C LEU A 175 -2.51 -6.59 14.28
N GLN A 176 -1.63 -7.20 15.10
CA GLN A 176 -0.23 -6.82 15.14
C GLN A 176 0.52 -7.11 13.83
N VAL A 177 0.28 -8.29 13.25
CA VAL A 177 0.89 -8.69 11.97
C VAL A 177 0.37 -7.82 10.84
N PHE A 178 -0.92 -7.52 10.82
CA PHE A 178 -1.54 -6.69 9.81
C PHE A 178 -1.06 -5.24 9.87
N GLU A 179 -0.98 -4.65 11.07
CA GLU A 179 -0.40 -3.31 11.27
C GLU A 179 1.05 -3.23 10.76
N GLN A 180 1.86 -4.26 11.04
CA GLN A 180 3.23 -4.29 10.57
C GLN A 180 3.32 -4.42 9.04
N ASP A 181 2.44 -5.20 8.43
CA ASP A 181 2.37 -5.39 6.98
C ASP A 181 1.95 -4.10 6.28
N LEU A 182 0.93 -3.40 6.80
CA LEU A 182 0.52 -2.07 6.32
C LEU A 182 1.65 -1.04 6.44
N CYS A 183 2.36 -1.02 7.56
CA CYS A 183 3.49 -0.12 7.75
C CYS A 183 4.59 -0.34 6.70
N VAL A 184 4.91 -1.59 6.35
CA VAL A 184 5.87 -1.89 5.27
C VAL A 184 5.31 -1.46 3.92
N HIS A 185 4.03 -1.70 3.68
CA HIS A 185 3.34 -1.31 2.45
C HIS A 185 3.42 0.21 2.24
N ALA A 186 3.04 1.00 3.24
CA ALA A 186 3.08 2.45 3.17
C ALA A 186 4.49 3.01 2.99
N HIS A 187 5.48 2.51 3.71
CA HIS A 187 6.87 2.91 3.46
C HIS A 187 7.30 2.66 2.01
N ILE A 188 6.90 1.51 1.42
CA ILE A 188 7.22 1.23 0.02
C ILE A 188 6.48 2.18 -0.90
N GLU A 189 5.24 2.52 -0.61
CA GLU A 189 4.50 3.47 -1.41
C GLU A 189 5.07 4.88 -1.29
N GLU A 190 5.20 5.41 -0.08
CA GLU A 190 5.58 6.80 0.16
C GLU A 190 7.05 7.08 -0.08
N GLU A 191 7.95 6.15 0.31
CA GLU A 191 9.39 6.37 0.26
C GLU A 191 10.06 5.76 -0.98
N VAL A 192 9.36 4.87 -1.73
CA VAL A 192 9.91 4.23 -2.92
C VAL A 192 9.08 4.50 -4.16
N LEU A 193 7.78 4.11 -4.19
CA LEU A 193 6.92 4.24 -5.37
C LEU A 193 6.76 5.70 -5.79
N ILE A 194 6.30 6.54 -4.86
CA ILE A 194 6.01 7.96 -5.11
C ILE A 194 7.27 8.73 -5.52
N PRO A 195 8.42 8.64 -4.84
CA PRO A 195 9.64 9.31 -5.27
C PRO A 195 10.15 8.87 -6.65
N LYS A 196 10.10 7.55 -6.95
CA LYS A 196 10.49 7.04 -8.29
C LYS A 196 9.55 7.55 -9.38
N ALA A 197 8.24 7.54 -9.13
CA ALA A 197 7.24 8.05 -10.06
C ALA A 197 7.41 9.56 -10.30
N ARG A 198 7.62 10.34 -9.24
CA ARG A 198 7.89 11.78 -9.31
C ARG A 198 9.16 12.11 -10.09
N GLN A 199 10.21 11.32 -9.90
CA GLN A 199 11.45 11.48 -10.65
C GLN A 199 11.21 11.22 -12.15
N LEU A 200 10.52 10.15 -12.49
CA LEU A 200 10.16 9.81 -13.87
C LEU A 200 9.27 10.87 -14.52
N GLU A 201 8.30 11.41 -13.77
CA GLU A 201 7.43 12.51 -14.22
C GLU A 201 8.25 13.77 -14.56
N LYS A 202 9.24 14.12 -13.73
CA LYS A 202 10.15 15.26 -13.97
C LYS A 202 11.02 15.05 -15.22
N GLU A 203 11.53 13.86 -15.42
CA GLU A 203 12.33 13.51 -16.58
C GLU A 203 11.54 13.63 -17.88
N LEU A 204 10.31 13.08 -17.90
CA LEU A 204 9.41 13.19 -19.05
C LEU A 204 9.01 14.66 -19.32
N ASN A 205 8.74 15.43 -18.28
CA ASN A 205 8.45 16.86 -18.42
C ASN A 205 9.64 17.66 -18.94
N SER A 206 10.86 17.31 -18.55
CA SER A 206 12.07 17.95 -19.05
C SER A 206 12.30 17.68 -20.55
N GLN A 207 12.01 16.46 -21.01
CA GLN A 207 12.09 16.13 -22.45
C GLN A 207 11.17 17.00 -23.30
N LEU A 208 10.03 17.43 -22.78
CA LEU A 208 9.13 18.36 -23.47
C LEU A 208 9.75 19.74 -23.71
N LEU A 209 10.48 20.27 -22.74
CA LEU A 209 11.11 21.58 -22.87
C LEU A 209 12.18 21.56 -23.99
N TYR A 210 12.80 20.41 -24.24
CA TYR A 210 13.75 20.24 -25.33
C TYR A 210 13.08 20.02 -26.70
N LEU A 211 11.84 19.49 -26.71
CA LEU A 211 11.08 19.28 -27.95
C LEU A 211 10.23 20.50 -28.37
N ALA A 212 10.06 21.47 -27.48
CA ALA A 212 9.29 22.69 -27.68
C ALA A 212 10.07 23.97 -28.14
N PRO A 213 11.36 23.95 -28.52
CA PRO A 213 11.99 25.15 -28.99
C PRO A 213 11.76 25.28 -30.50
N PHE A 214 11.03 26.20 -30.92
CA PHE A 214 10.82 26.71 -32.32
C PHE A 214 9.34 26.65 -32.77
N ASN A 215 8.54 27.48 -32.12
CA ASN A 215 7.45 28.19 -32.77
C ASN A 215 7.54 29.67 -32.43
#